data_14402c5c8814fbf706ed8a0e240295ef
#
_entry.id   14402c5c8814fbf706ed8a0e240295ef
#
_cell.length_a   1.000
_cell.length_b   1.000
_cell.length_c   1.000
_cell.angle_alpha   90.00
_cell.angle_beta   90.00
_cell.angle_gamma   90.00
#
_symmetry.space_group_name_H-M   'P 1'
#
loop_
_entity.id
_entity.type
_entity.pdbx_description
1 polymer ?
#
loop_
_entity_poly.entity_id
_entity_poly.type
_entity_poly.pdbx_seq_one_letter_code
_entity_poly.pdbx_strand_id
1 'polypeptide(L)'
;ERLELLLSIFAKGERPSGSSDPYALRRAGNGLLQIVWDRGWRLDLSRFLGSAVEDWTALFPEFAIDSSALHQDLCQLLRQRIVSQLEDEGFAPDLVQAVSAESVATERLLSDPMDVRERLDLLNALRQSKALPALMAVVQRAARLAEKGDLVETDLNVSAVVSPERFESPSETAMYEVLVQLEPLASGRRYRD
;
A
#
# COMPACT_ATOMS: atom_id res chain seq x y z
N GLU A 1 8.60 22.98 0.34
CA GLU A 1 10.01 22.92 -0.17
C GLU A 1 10.36 21.57 -0.83
N ARG A 2 10.23 20.40 -0.14
CA ARG A 2 10.61 19.10 -0.72
C ARG A 2 9.76 18.70 -1.91
N LEU A 3 8.46 18.93 -1.86
CA LEU A 3 7.55 18.68 -2.96
C LEU A 3 7.84 19.61 -4.15
N GLU A 4 8.04 20.90 -3.87
CA GLU A 4 8.40 21.88 -4.90
C GLU A 4 9.71 21.53 -5.61
N LEU A 5 10.71 21.05 -4.86
CA LEU A 5 11.96 20.55 -5.43
C LEU A 5 11.68 19.37 -6.39
N LEU A 6 10.89 18.40 -5.96
CA LEU A 6 10.53 17.25 -6.82
C LEU A 6 9.79 17.72 -8.07
N LEU A 7 8.75 18.54 -7.94
CA LEU A 7 7.98 19.07 -9.07
C LEU A 7 8.88 19.81 -10.05
N SER A 8 9.70 20.76 -9.58
CA SER A 8 10.53 21.61 -10.44
C SER A 8 11.60 20.82 -11.20
N ILE A 9 12.26 19.86 -10.56
CA ILE A 9 13.34 19.09 -11.19
C ILE A 9 12.76 18.04 -12.14
N PHE A 10 11.68 17.35 -11.73
CA PHE A 10 11.01 16.39 -12.61
C PHE A 10 10.35 17.05 -13.82
N ALA A 11 9.80 18.27 -13.67
CA ALA A 11 9.28 19.06 -14.77
C ALA A 11 10.35 19.41 -15.83
N LYS A 12 11.62 19.54 -15.42
CA LYS A 12 12.76 19.71 -16.33
C LYS A 12 13.21 18.43 -17.04
N GLY A 13 12.55 17.29 -16.75
CA GLY A 13 12.93 15.99 -17.30
C GLY A 13 14.08 15.30 -16.56
N GLU A 14 14.59 15.88 -15.49
CA GLU A 14 15.66 15.28 -14.71
C GLU A 14 15.13 14.19 -13.78
N ARG A 15 15.81 13.04 -13.76
CA ARG A 15 15.45 11.86 -12.95
C ARG A 15 16.69 11.31 -12.26
N PRO A 16 16.59 10.82 -11.02
CA PRO A 16 17.69 10.09 -10.41
C PRO A 16 17.91 8.77 -11.18
N SER A 17 19.15 8.46 -11.53
CA SER A 17 19.50 7.25 -12.27
C SER A 17 20.72 6.56 -11.67
N GLY A 18 20.65 5.24 -11.52
CA GLY A 18 21.72 4.45 -10.91
C GLY A 18 22.15 5.02 -9.55
N SER A 19 23.44 5.34 -9.38
CA SER A 19 23.98 5.99 -8.18
C SER A 19 23.88 7.53 -8.25
N SER A 20 23.50 8.11 -9.38
CA SER A 20 23.46 9.56 -9.57
C SER A 20 22.15 10.16 -9.05
N ASP A 21 22.27 11.11 -8.14
CA ASP A 21 21.16 11.91 -7.59
C ASP A 21 21.65 13.33 -7.27
N PRO A 22 22.02 14.13 -8.30
CA PRO A 22 22.67 15.42 -8.10
C PRO A 22 21.81 16.44 -7.36
N TYR A 23 20.48 16.27 -7.42
CA TYR A 23 19.51 17.16 -6.78
C TYR A 23 18.94 16.59 -5.48
N ALA A 24 19.45 15.45 -5.00
CA ALA A 24 18.95 14.78 -3.80
C ALA A 24 17.44 14.44 -3.83
N LEU A 25 16.92 14.07 -4.99
CA LEU A 25 15.50 13.77 -5.21
C LEU A 25 15.05 12.56 -4.38
N ARG A 26 15.92 11.52 -4.25
CA ARG A 26 15.64 10.37 -3.38
C ARG A 26 15.50 10.81 -1.92
N ARG A 27 16.39 11.71 -1.44
CA ARG A 27 16.29 12.25 -0.08
C ARG A 27 15.04 13.11 0.12
N ALA A 28 14.64 13.87 -0.90
CA ALA A 28 13.40 14.64 -0.86
C ALA A 28 12.17 13.71 -0.75
N GLY A 29 12.11 12.65 -1.57
CA GLY A 29 11.06 11.63 -1.49
C GLY A 29 11.03 10.90 -0.15
N ASN A 30 12.19 10.46 0.36
CA ASN A 30 12.31 9.85 1.67
C ASN A 30 11.74 10.77 2.77
N GLY A 31 12.09 12.06 2.72
CA GLY A 31 11.61 13.00 3.72
C GLY A 31 10.12 13.31 3.64
N LEU A 32 9.46 13.17 2.48
CA LEU A 32 8.00 13.25 2.38
C LEU A 32 7.36 12.05 3.06
N LEU A 33 7.82 10.83 2.76
CA LEU A 33 7.30 9.60 3.37
C LEU A 33 7.50 9.57 4.88
N GLN A 34 8.69 9.97 5.34
CA GLN A 34 9.00 10.02 6.75
C GLN A 34 8.07 10.95 7.53
N ILE A 35 7.73 12.13 6.97
CA ILE A 35 6.75 13.04 7.57
C ILE A 35 5.38 12.36 7.69
N VAL A 36 4.93 11.65 6.64
CA VAL A 36 3.65 10.94 6.66
C VAL A 36 3.64 9.87 7.75
N TRP A 37 4.70 9.06 7.85
CA TRP A 37 4.82 7.99 8.82
C TRP A 37 4.98 8.50 10.26
N ASP A 38 5.87 9.47 10.49
CA ASP A 38 6.12 10.03 11.83
C ASP A 38 4.88 10.74 12.41
N ARG A 39 4.06 11.32 11.54
CA ARG A 39 2.81 11.98 11.93
C ARG A 39 1.61 11.06 11.96
N GLY A 40 1.75 9.83 11.50
CA GLY A 40 0.64 8.89 11.40
C GLY A 40 -0.45 9.36 10.43
N TRP A 41 -0.09 10.11 9.39
CA TRP A 41 -1.08 10.67 8.47
C TRP A 41 -1.61 9.60 7.51
N ARG A 42 -2.93 9.45 7.50
CA ARG A 42 -3.62 8.69 6.48
C ARG A 42 -3.95 9.63 5.31
N LEU A 43 -3.06 9.62 4.33
CA LEU A 43 -3.09 10.54 3.20
C LEU A 43 -2.96 9.75 1.90
N ASP A 44 -3.90 9.99 0.98
CA ASP A 44 -3.75 9.54 -0.41
C ASP A 44 -2.69 10.42 -1.10
N LEU A 45 -1.44 9.91 -1.08
CA LEU A 45 -0.30 10.61 -1.70
C LEU A 45 -0.42 10.67 -3.22
N SER A 46 -1.03 9.68 -3.88
CA SER A 46 -1.21 9.72 -5.33
C SER A 46 -2.12 10.88 -5.73
N ARG A 47 -3.26 11.00 -5.05
CA ARG A 47 -4.18 12.11 -5.27
C ARG A 47 -3.58 13.47 -4.90
N PHE A 48 -2.86 13.52 -3.79
CA PHE A 48 -2.17 14.74 -3.36
C PHE A 48 -1.13 15.21 -4.39
N LEU A 49 -0.33 14.29 -4.94
CA LEU A 49 0.63 14.59 -6.00
C LEU A 49 -0.08 15.03 -7.28
N GLY A 50 -1.20 14.41 -7.64
CA GLY A 50 -2.00 14.82 -8.81
C GLY A 50 -2.44 16.27 -8.71
N SER A 51 -3.05 16.67 -7.59
CA SER A 51 -3.43 18.07 -7.36
C SER A 51 -2.22 19.02 -7.40
N ALA A 52 -1.10 18.62 -6.79
CA ALA A 52 0.11 19.45 -6.80
C ALA A 52 0.71 19.61 -8.20
N VAL A 53 0.63 18.58 -9.04
CA VAL A 53 1.06 18.64 -10.46
C VAL A 53 0.14 19.56 -11.25
N GLU A 54 -1.18 19.48 -11.06
CA GLU A 54 -2.15 20.34 -11.72
C GLU A 54 -1.90 21.82 -11.37
N ASP A 55 -1.73 22.13 -10.08
CA ASP A 55 -1.42 23.47 -9.61
C ASP A 55 -0.10 23.98 -10.19
N TRP A 56 0.94 23.13 -10.21
CA TRP A 56 2.26 23.48 -10.74
C TRP A 56 2.21 23.78 -12.25
N THR A 57 1.54 22.96 -13.03
CA THR A 57 1.41 23.16 -14.48
C THR A 57 0.57 24.39 -14.83
N ALA A 58 -0.44 24.70 -14.01
CA ALA A 58 -1.22 25.93 -14.16
C ALA A 58 -0.41 27.21 -13.87
N LEU A 59 0.53 27.14 -12.91
CA LEU A 59 1.42 28.26 -12.56
C LEU A 59 2.51 28.52 -13.63
N PHE A 60 2.90 27.50 -14.37
CA PHE A 60 4.03 27.53 -15.30
C PHE A 60 3.65 26.96 -16.69
N PRO A 61 2.64 27.55 -17.37
CA PRO A 61 2.15 27.04 -18.65
C PRO A 61 3.19 27.09 -19.78
N GLU A 62 4.19 27.98 -19.64
CA GLU A 62 5.26 28.16 -20.63
C GLU A 62 6.18 26.94 -20.77
N PHE A 63 6.21 26.05 -19.78
CA PHE A 63 7.05 24.85 -19.84
C PHE A 63 6.40 23.69 -20.61
N ALA A 64 5.14 23.80 -21.01
CA ALA A 64 4.39 22.77 -21.74
C ALA A 64 4.55 21.35 -21.15
N ILE A 65 4.41 21.23 -19.84
CA ILE A 65 4.66 20.00 -19.09
C ILE A 65 3.53 19.00 -19.33
N ASP A 66 3.87 17.75 -19.62
CA ASP A 66 2.92 16.63 -19.57
C ASP A 66 2.61 16.28 -18.11
N SER A 67 1.46 16.74 -17.62
CA SER A 67 1.01 16.52 -16.24
C SER A 67 0.85 15.03 -15.90
N SER A 68 0.40 14.22 -16.85
CA SER A 68 0.21 12.79 -16.63
C SER A 68 1.55 12.07 -16.46
N ALA A 69 2.51 12.35 -17.33
CA ALA A 69 3.85 11.80 -17.23
C ALA A 69 4.55 12.26 -15.96
N LEU A 70 4.45 13.54 -15.60
CA LEU A 70 5.04 14.09 -14.37
C LEU A 70 4.46 13.42 -13.12
N HIS A 71 3.14 13.28 -13.05
CA HIS A 71 2.48 12.58 -11.93
C HIS A 71 2.94 11.13 -11.82
N GLN A 72 2.96 10.40 -12.94
CA GLN A 72 3.37 9.01 -12.98
C GLN A 72 4.82 8.81 -12.50
N ASP A 73 5.74 9.66 -12.96
CA ASP A 73 7.14 9.61 -12.55
C ASP A 73 7.34 9.89 -11.07
N LEU A 74 6.61 10.86 -10.50
CA LEU A 74 6.64 11.17 -9.06
C LEU A 74 6.09 10.01 -8.23
N CYS A 75 4.98 9.41 -8.67
CA CYS A 75 4.40 8.22 -8.02
C CYS A 75 5.39 7.05 -8.05
N GLN A 76 6.07 6.83 -9.17
CA GLN A 76 7.08 5.77 -9.29
C GLN A 76 8.30 6.04 -8.39
N LEU A 77 8.76 7.28 -8.28
CA LEU A 77 9.81 7.64 -7.32
C LEU A 77 9.38 7.29 -5.90
N LEU A 78 8.19 7.73 -5.47
CA LEU A 78 7.74 7.49 -4.09
C LEU A 78 7.51 5.99 -3.80
N ARG A 79 7.01 5.22 -4.78
CA ARG A 79 6.95 3.76 -4.66
C ARG A 79 8.31 3.16 -4.34
N GLN A 80 9.35 3.53 -5.10
CA GLN A 80 10.71 3.05 -4.88
C GLN A 80 11.24 3.49 -3.50
N ARG A 81 10.85 4.69 -3.04
CA ARG A 81 11.29 5.18 -1.72
C ARG A 81 10.60 4.44 -0.58
N ILE A 82 9.31 4.05 -0.72
CA ILE A 82 8.64 3.19 0.26
C ILE A 82 9.44 1.90 0.46
N VAL A 83 9.74 1.19 -0.63
CA VAL A 83 10.49 -0.07 -0.56
C VAL A 83 11.86 0.14 0.09
N SER A 84 12.66 1.08 -0.44
CA SER A 84 14.00 1.35 0.09
C SER A 84 14.00 1.72 1.57
N GLN A 85 13.09 2.60 2.02
CA GLN A 85 13.07 3.02 3.42
C GLN A 85 12.69 1.89 4.37
N LEU A 86 11.74 1.04 3.98
CA LEU A 86 11.36 -0.12 4.78
C LEU A 86 12.52 -1.13 4.88
N GLU A 87 13.28 -1.33 3.81
CA GLU A 87 14.49 -2.17 3.84
C GLU A 87 15.60 -1.53 4.70
N ASP A 88 15.83 -0.23 4.56
CA ASP A 88 16.84 0.54 5.34
C ASP A 88 16.50 0.55 6.85
N GLU A 89 15.24 0.47 7.23
CA GLU A 89 14.78 0.32 8.62
C GLU A 89 15.00 -1.11 9.17
N GLY A 90 15.45 -2.04 8.34
CA GLY A 90 15.82 -3.40 8.74
C GLY A 90 14.71 -4.43 8.64
N PHE A 91 13.61 -4.11 7.96
CA PHE A 91 12.60 -5.14 7.63
C PHE A 91 13.18 -6.14 6.63
N ALA A 92 12.83 -7.41 6.80
CA ALA A 92 13.29 -8.46 5.91
C ALA A 92 12.71 -8.26 4.49
N PRO A 93 13.55 -8.36 3.43
CA PRO A 93 13.14 -8.06 2.06
C PRO A 93 11.91 -8.82 1.57
N ASP A 94 11.75 -10.06 2.00
CA ASP A 94 10.58 -10.88 1.63
C ASP A 94 9.27 -10.38 2.26
N LEU A 95 9.32 -9.79 3.47
CA LEU A 95 8.17 -9.13 4.09
C LEU A 95 7.86 -7.80 3.40
N VAL A 96 8.89 -7.03 3.04
CA VAL A 96 8.71 -5.80 2.27
C VAL A 96 8.07 -6.12 0.93
N GLN A 97 8.54 -7.16 0.24
CA GLN A 97 7.94 -7.63 -1.02
C GLN A 97 6.50 -8.11 -0.85
N ALA A 98 6.14 -8.73 0.29
CA ALA A 98 4.77 -9.17 0.54
C ALA A 98 3.75 -8.00 0.56
N VAL A 99 4.17 -6.80 0.95
CA VAL A 99 3.29 -5.61 1.02
C VAL A 99 3.46 -4.64 -0.16
N SER A 100 4.55 -4.75 -0.93
CA SER A 100 4.94 -3.78 -1.97
C SER A 100 5.38 -4.40 -3.29
N ALA A 101 5.07 -5.69 -3.54
CA ALA A 101 5.44 -6.40 -4.77
C ALA A 101 5.04 -5.62 -6.03
N GLU A 102 5.72 -5.87 -7.16
CA GLU A 102 5.41 -5.22 -8.44
C GLU A 102 3.96 -5.45 -8.91
N SER A 103 3.36 -6.57 -8.51
CA SER A 103 1.95 -6.87 -8.75
C SER A 103 0.98 -5.96 -8.00
N VAL A 104 1.43 -5.26 -6.96
CA VAL A 104 0.62 -4.27 -6.25
C VAL A 104 0.68 -2.95 -7.02
N ALA A 105 -0.45 -2.42 -7.44
CA ALA A 105 -0.52 -1.16 -8.16
C ALA A 105 0.10 -0.01 -7.34
N THR A 106 0.80 0.89 -8.01
CA THR A 106 1.46 2.05 -7.36
C THR A 106 0.46 2.92 -6.63
N GLU A 107 -0.72 3.12 -7.21
CA GLU A 107 -1.83 3.88 -6.63
C GLU A 107 -2.30 3.24 -5.31
N ARG A 108 -2.31 1.91 -5.23
CA ARG A 108 -2.69 1.20 -3.99
C ARG A 108 -1.68 1.42 -2.86
N LEU A 109 -0.39 1.46 -3.18
CA LEU A 109 0.64 1.77 -2.18
C LEU A 109 0.59 3.23 -1.72
N LEU A 110 0.36 4.14 -2.64
CA LEU A 110 0.34 5.58 -2.37
C LEU A 110 -1.01 6.09 -1.85
N SER A 111 -2.11 5.33 -2.01
CA SER A 111 -3.41 5.71 -1.45
C SER A 111 -3.41 5.80 0.08
N ASP A 112 -2.53 5.03 0.74
CA ASP A 112 -2.32 5.09 2.19
C ASP A 112 -0.97 4.46 2.57
N PRO A 113 0.13 5.22 2.58
CA PRO A 113 1.45 4.70 2.96
C PRO A 113 1.53 4.21 4.41
N MET A 114 0.65 4.70 5.30
CA MET A 114 0.55 4.19 6.67
C MET A 114 0.01 2.75 6.70
N ASP A 115 -0.97 2.44 5.86
CA ASP A 115 -1.49 1.08 5.71
C ASP A 115 -0.40 0.08 5.28
N VAL A 116 0.50 0.49 4.37
CA VAL A 116 1.64 -0.34 3.97
C VAL A 116 2.54 -0.66 5.15
N ARG A 117 2.86 0.34 5.96
CA ARG A 117 3.70 0.19 7.15
C ARG A 117 3.05 -0.69 8.21
N GLU A 118 1.78 -0.45 8.52
CA GLU A 118 1.04 -1.21 9.53
C GLU A 118 0.90 -2.70 9.15
N ARG A 119 0.68 -3.00 7.87
CA ARG A 119 0.67 -4.38 7.38
C ARG A 119 2.04 -5.04 7.51
N LEU A 120 3.11 -4.31 7.21
CA LEU A 120 4.47 -4.82 7.36
C LEU A 120 4.81 -5.07 8.84
N ASP A 121 4.46 -4.15 9.73
CA ASP A 121 4.63 -4.30 11.18
C ASP A 121 3.90 -5.55 11.70
N LEU A 122 2.66 -5.77 11.25
CA LEU A 122 1.89 -6.96 11.60
C LEU A 122 2.57 -8.25 11.12
N LEU A 123 2.97 -8.30 9.86
CA LEU A 123 3.67 -9.47 9.30
C LEU A 123 4.96 -9.76 10.05
N ASN A 124 5.71 -8.71 10.40
CA ASN A 124 6.94 -8.84 11.17
C ASN A 124 6.67 -9.37 12.59
N ALA A 125 5.65 -8.85 13.27
CA ALA A 125 5.24 -9.35 14.59
C ALA A 125 4.78 -10.81 14.55
N LEU A 126 4.01 -11.20 13.53
CA LEU A 126 3.58 -12.58 13.31
C LEU A 126 4.76 -13.52 13.02
N ARG A 127 5.78 -13.04 12.32
CA ARG A 127 7.03 -13.79 12.10
C ARG A 127 7.79 -13.99 13.40
N GLN A 128 7.98 -12.93 14.19
CA GLN A 128 8.69 -12.98 15.47
C GLN A 128 8.00 -13.89 16.48
N SER A 129 6.67 -13.88 16.53
CA SER A 129 5.88 -14.79 17.37
C SER A 129 5.79 -16.23 16.84
N LYS A 130 6.37 -16.52 15.66
CA LYS A 130 6.29 -17.81 14.96
C LYS A 130 4.86 -18.21 14.55
N ALA A 131 3.90 -17.30 14.57
CA ALA A 131 2.52 -17.55 14.15
C ALA A 131 2.35 -17.52 12.61
N LEU A 132 3.23 -16.82 11.88
CA LEU A 132 3.11 -16.62 10.45
C LEU A 132 2.96 -17.94 9.64
N PRO A 133 3.74 -19.01 9.86
CA PRO A 133 3.60 -20.25 9.10
C PRO A 133 2.24 -20.92 9.27
N ALA A 134 1.69 -20.91 10.48
CA ALA A 134 0.37 -21.48 10.76
C ALA A 134 -0.74 -20.70 10.05
N LEU A 135 -0.69 -19.36 10.10
CA LEU A 135 -1.62 -18.49 9.40
C LEU A 135 -1.52 -18.66 7.88
N MET A 136 -0.30 -18.72 7.33
CA MET A 136 -0.09 -18.94 5.90
C MET A 136 -0.68 -20.28 5.44
N ALA A 137 -0.56 -21.34 6.24
CA ALA A 137 -1.18 -22.64 5.92
C ALA A 137 -2.71 -22.53 5.85
N VAL A 138 -3.34 -21.79 6.76
CA VAL A 138 -4.80 -21.55 6.74
C VAL A 138 -5.19 -20.76 5.50
N VAL A 139 -4.50 -19.64 5.21
CA VAL A 139 -4.78 -18.77 4.04
C VAL A 139 -4.63 -19.55 2.74
N GLN A 140 -3.54 -20.32 2.57
CA GLN A 140 -3.32 -21.14 1.38
C GLN A 140 -4.41 -22.22 1.20
N ARG A 141 -4.85 -22.81 2.30
CA ARG A 141 -5.95 -23.81 2.27
C ARG A 141 -7.26 -23.16 1.87
N ALA A 142 -7.59 -22.00 2.43
CA ALA A 142 -8.78 -21.24 2.08
C ALA A 142 -8.75 -20.79 0.61
N ALA A 143 -7.62 -20.26 0.12
CA ALA A 143 -7.45 -19.86 -1.28
C ALA A 143 -7.67 -21.02 -2.24
N ARG A 144 -7.09 -22.21 -1.98
CA ARG A 144 -7.30 -23.41 -2.80
C ARG A 144 -8.76 -23.91 -2.81
N LEU A 145 -9.49 -23.66 -1.73
CA LEU A 145 -10.92 -23.97 -1.68
C LEU A 145 -11.73 -22.95 -2.50
N ALA A 146 -11.39 -21.66 -2.36
CA ALA A 146 -12.03 -20.58 -3.12
C ALA A 146 -11.83 -20.71 -4.63
N GLU A 147 -10.65 -21.13 -5.10
CA GLU A 147 -10.36 -21.40 -6.52
C GLU A 147 -11.28 -22.45 -7.15
N LYS A 148 -11.90 -23.32 -6.33
CA LYS A 148 -12.83 -24.37 -6.80
C LYS A 148 -14.28 -23.95 -6.77
N GLY A 149 -14.57 -22.77 -6.22
CA GLY A 149 -15.93 -22.24 -6.11
C GLY A 149 -16.23 -21.20 -7.17
N ASP A 150 -17.50 -20.95 -7.41
CA ASP A 150 -18.01 -19.92 -8.33
C ASP A 150 -18.09 -18.55 -7.61
N LEU A 151 -17.08 -18.22 -6.79
CA LEU A 151 -17.05 -16.94 -6.08
C LEU A 151 -16.73 -15.81 -7.05
N VAL A 152 -17.66 -14.87 -7.18
CA VAL A 152 -17.44 -13.64 -7.92
C VAL A 152 -16.53 -12.75 -7.07
N GLU A 153 -15.45 -12.22 -7.66
CA GLU A 153 -14.54 -11.25 -7.03
C GLU A 153 -15.23 -9.89 -6.80
N THR A 154 -16.19 -9.84 -5.88
CA THR A 154 -16.85 -8.60 -5.49
C THR A 154 -16.82 -8.47 -3.98
N ASP A 155 -17.03 -7.26 -3.49
CA ASP A 155 -17.04 -6.92 -2.07
C ASP A 155 -17.73 -8.00 -1.24
N LEU A 156 -16.92 -8.73 -0.47
CA LEU A 156 -17.38 -9.82 0.36
C LEU A 156 -18.14 -9.28 1.58
N ASN A 157 -19.41 -9.04 1.39
CA ASN A 157 -20.33 -8.92 2.51
C ASN A 157 -20.68 -10.32 2.98
N VAL A 158 -20.02 -10.78 4.05
CA VAL A 158 -20.17 -12.13 4.59
C VAL A 158 -21.64 -12.44 4.87
N SER A 159 -22.38 -11.50 5.43
CA SER A 159 -23.79 -11.64 5.77
C SER A 159 -24.70 -11.77 4.56
N ALA A 160 -24.31 -11.24 3.40
CA ALA A 160 -25.10 -11.32 2.17
C ALA A 160 -24.84 -12.60 1.36
N VAL A 161 -23.65 -13.17 1.48
CA VAL A 161 -23.21 -14.33 0.68
C VAL A 161 -23.41 -15.65 1.41
N VAL A 162 -23.27 -15.65 2.74
CA VAL A 162 -23.33 -16.88 3.56
C VAL A 162 -24.73 -17.07 4.12
N SER A 163 -25.27 -18.29 3.96
CA SER A 163 -26.59 -18.72 4.46
C SER A 163 -26.43 -19.59 5.69
N PRO A 164 -26.51 -19.06 6.92
CA PRO A 164 -26.26 -19.83 8.16
C PRO A 164 -27.21 -21.03 8.35
N GLU A 165 -28.39 -20.96 7.76
CA GLU A 165 -29.39 -22.04 7.78
C GLU A 165 -28.93 -23.33 7.06
N ARG A 166 -27.83 -23.25 6.29
CA ARG A 166 -27.25 -24.39 5.56
C ARG A 166 -26.10 -25.04 6.30
N PHE A 167 -25.75 -24.53 7.49
CA PHE A 167 -24.64 -25.08 8.25
C PHE A 167 -24.99 -26.45 8.83
N GLU A 168 -24.04 -27.37 8.70
CA GLU A 168 -24.19 -28.75 9.18
C GLU A 168 -23.36 -29.00 10.44
N SER A 169 -22.39 -28.11 10.75
CA SER A 169 -21.49 -28.29 11.91
C SER A 169 -21.37 -27.04 12.77
N PRO A 170 -21.14 -27.18 14.09
CA PRO A 170 -20.88 -26.04 14.97
C PRO A 170 -19.65 -25.21 14.57
N SER A 171 -18.68 -25.82 13.88
CA SER A 171 -17.47 -25.10 13.42
C SER A 171 -17.77 -24.09 12.30
N GLU A 172 -18.78 -24.36 11.47
CA GLU A 172 -19.23 -23.43 10.43
C GLU A 172 -19.88 -22.19 11.05
N THR A 173 -20.73 -22.41 12.06
CA THR A 173 -21.34 -21.31 12.83
C THR A 173 -20.27 -20.45 13.51
N ALA A 174 -19.32 -21.08 14.20
CA ALA A 174 -18.23 -20.37 14.88
C ALA A 174 -17.36 -19.57 13.88
N MET A 175 -17.07 -20.14 12.70
CA MET A 175 -16.33 -19.46 11.66
C MET A 175 -17.09 -18.26 11.11
N TYR A 176 -18.37 -18.41 10.87
CA TYR A 176 -19.23 -17.32 10.40
C TYR A 176 -19.28 -16.16 11.40
N GLU A 177 -19.48 -16.45 12.68
CA GLU A 177 -19.50 -15.44 13.73
C GLU A 177 -18.19 -14.63 13.79
N VAL A 178 -17.04 -15.32 13.67
CA VAL A 178 -15.73 -14.65 13.61
C VAL A 178 -15.58 -13.81 12.36
N LEU A 179 -15.99 -14.31 11.21
CA LEU A 179 -15.90 -13.54 9.94
C LEU A 179 -16.75 -12.27 9.98
N VAL A 180 -17.98 -12.34 10.51
CA VAL A 180 -18.86 -11.17 10.68
C VAL A 180 -18.24 -10.14 11.63
N GLN A 181 -17.52 -10.57 12.67
CA GLN A 181 -16.81 -9.66 13.57
C GLN A 181 -15.57 -9.02 12.94
N LEU A 182 -14.85 -9.77 12.10
CA LEU A 182 -13.62 -9.30 11.46
C LEU A 182 -13.84 -8.42 10.23
N GLU A 183 -14.96 -8.59 9.54
CA GLU A 183 -15.28 -7.85 8.30
C GLU A 183 -15.16 -6.32 8.49
N PRO A 184 -15.78 -5.68 9.50
CA PRO A 184 -15.65 -4.23 9.70
C PRO A 184 -14.24 -3.81 10.10
N LEU A 185 -13.48 -4.66 10.79
CA LEU A 185 -12.08 -4.38 11.16
C LEU A 185 -11.18 -4.41 9.93
N ALA A 186 -11.34 -5.41 9.07
CA ALA A 186 -10.60 -5.53 7.83
C ALA A 186 -10.92 -4.38 6.86
N SER A 187 -12.19 -4.02 6.72
CA SER A 187 -12.64 -2.89 5.90
C SER A 187 -12.11 -1.56 6.43
N GLY A 188 -12.04 -1.40 7.76
CA GLY A 188 -11.47 -0.25 8.44
C GLY A 188 -9.94 -0.24 8.52
N ARG A 189 -9.27 -1.26 7.97
CA ARG A 189 -7.80 -1.45 8.04
C ARG A 189 -7.25 -1.46 9.47
N ARG A 190 -8.01 -2.02 10.39
CA ARG A 190 -7.67 -2.12 11.82
C ARG A 190 -6.99 -3.46 12.10
N TYR A 191 -5.71 -3.57 11.75
CA TYR A 191 -4.98 -4.85 11.79
C TYR A 191 -4.47 -5.26 13.17
N ARG A 192 -4.61 -4.42 14.19
CA ARG A 192 -4.11 -4.68 15.57
C ARG A 192 -5.23 -4.91 16.59
N ASP A 193 -6.46 -4.75 16.22
CA ASP A 193 -7.65 -4.97 17.04
C ASP A 193 -8.18 -6.41 16.89
#